data_9514fa0d3b0818728fccaf3c5ffefaec
#
_entry.id   9514fa0d3b0818728fccaf3c5ffefaec
#
_cell.length_a   1.000
_cell.length_b   1.000
_cell.length_c   1.000
_cell.angle_alpha   90.00
_cell.angle_beta   90.00
_cell.angle_gamma   90.00
#
_symmetry.space_group_name_H-M   'P 1'
#
loop_
_entity.id
_entity.type
_entity.pdbx_description
1 polymer ?
#
loop_
_entity_poly.entity_id
_entity_poly.type
_entity_poly.pdbx_seq_one_letter_code
_entity_poly.pdbx_strand_id
1 'polypeptide(L)'
;MKKLILLLFTMLTTMVSAQKYVGGDISLLTKYEAQEATYFDKDGNKISDVLTFLKEQGWNTVRVRLFVDPSASNDKAVCQDIEYVKTLGKRIKEAGLLFMLDFHYSDTWADPGNQTLPKQFVSVNMPAYEYIYFYTKECLDTLVKAGATPDLIQIGNEISFGMLWDGCKLTPNSAWNAYLDTNWDNFATALKNASKACREQCPDAKIIIHTEQCANNPTLDVAFFNRIKEHAVDYDIIGTSYYPYFKGALSSLDTGLTKLEQNFPDKKIQVIETGYPSKWEVPGTSYNYTATYPYSHEGQRQYTADLITMLKNHGLVNGLSWWYAEANAKGCTGNLSTGWYNAGLFDNETGKALPALYELKNFADGSADISQIVMNKQNDNKWYTIDGRRLNGKPSRRGIYIFNNQKIVIRN
;
A
#
# COMPACT_ATOMS: atom_id res chain seq x y z
N MET A 1 21.71 33.17 53.40
CA MET A 1 22.04 31.98 52.55
C MET A 1 20.75 31.55 51.86
N LYS A 2 20.57 31.91 50.60
CA LYS A 2 19.38 31.51 49.78
C LYS A 2 19.76 30.23 49.06
N LYS A 3 19.03 29.16 49.33
CA LYS A 3 19.18 27.87 48.61
C LYS A 3 18.43 27.97 47.29
N LEU A 4 19.17 27.91 46.20
CA LEU A 4 18.68 27.82 44.82
C LEU A 4 18.33 26.36 44.57
N ILE A 5 17.03 26.05 44.44
CA ILE A 5 16.57 24.71 44.04
C ILE A 5 16.51 24.71 42.51
N LEU A 6 17.46 24.00 41.88
CA LEU A 6 17.49 23.77 40.44
C LEU A 6 16.55 22.61 40.11
N LEU A 7 15.36 22.90 39.57
CA LEU A 7 14.45 21.87 39.04
C LEU A 7 14.99 21.40 37.67
N LEU A 8 15.54 20.20 37.67
CA LEU A 8 15.91 19.51 36.43
C LEU A 8 14.62 18.94 35.81
N PHE A 9 14.09 19.60 34.77
CA PHE A 9 13.03 19.07 33.91
C PHE A 9 13.69 18.06 32.95
N THR A 10 13.63 16.77 33.27
CA THR A 10 13.92 15.70 32.31
C THR A 10 12.75 15.62 31.35
N MET A 11 12.90 16.22 30.14
CA MET A 11 12.02 15.91 29.01
C MET A 11 12.19 14.43 28.65
N LEU A 12 11.26 13.61 29.10
CA LEU A 12 11.07 12.28 28.52
C LEU A 12 10.51 12.49 27.11
N THR A 13 11.37 12.49 26.10
CA THR A 13 10.94 12.33 24.71
C THR A 13 10.43 10.91 24.57
N THR A 14 9.14 10.70 24.75
CA THR A 14 8.49 9.48 24.28
C THR A 14 8.66 9.50 22.75
N MET A 15 9.50 8.62 22.23
CA MET A 15 9.50 8.32 20.80
C MET A 15 8.11 7.73 20.50
N VAL A 16 7.19 8.57 20.04
CA VAL A 16 5.95 8.10 19.44
C VAL A 16 6.37 7.39 18.16
N SER A 17 6.39 6.06 18.19
CA SER A 17 6.56 5.26 16.98
C SER A 17 5.47 5.71 16.00
N ALA A 18 5.89 6.15 14.79
CA ALA A 18 4.93 6.56 13.78
C ALA A 18 3.99 5.39 13.49
N GLN A 19 2.68 5.65 13.44
CA GLN A 19 1.66 4.64 13.17
C GLN A 19 1.99 3.91 11.86
N LYS A 20 2.05 2.58 11.92
CA LYS A 20 2.18 1.71 10.76
C LYS A 20 0.78 1.25 10.31
N TYR A 21 0.55 1.25 9.01
CA TYR A 21 -0.67 0.78 8.37
C TYR A 21 -0.38 -0.53 7.64
N VAL A 22 -1.07 -1.60 8.00
CA VAL A 22 -0.89 -2.91 7.38
C VAL A 22 -2.24 -3.53 7.06
N GLY A 23 -2.36 -4.04 5.84
CA GLY A 23 -3.60 -4.66 5.39
C GLY A 23 -3.63 -4.95 3.90
N GLY A 24 -4.77 -4.71 3.28
CA GLY A 24 -4.96 -4.98 1.85
C GLY A 24 -6.25 -4.40 1.29
N ASP A 25 -6.34 -4.42 -0.04
CA ASP A 25 -7.57 -4.13 -0.75
C ASP A 25 -8.51 -5.33 -0.66
N ILE A 26 -9.72 -5.09 -0.16
CA ILE A 26 -10.78 -6.10 0.01
C ILE A 26 -12.09 -5.65 -0.67
N SER A 27 -11.98 -4.87 -1.72
CA SER A 27 -13.10 -4.23 -2.38
C SER A 27 -14.17 -5.18 -2.90
N LEU A 28 -13.82 -6.47 -3.10
CA LEU A 28 -14.75 -7.49 -3.55
C LEU A 28 -15.31 -8.39 -2.44
N LEU A 29 -14.93 -8.17 -1.17
CA LEU A 29 -15.34 -9.05 -0.08
C LEU A 29 -16.86 -9.31 -0.06
N THR A 30 -17.67 -8.25 -0.05
CA THR A 30 -19.14 -8.37 -0.06
C THR A 30 -19.65 -9.14 -1.29
N LYS A 31 -18.99 -8.99 -2.44
CA LYS A 31 -19.35 -9.71 -3.67
C LYS A 31 -19.01 -11.19 -3.59
N TYR A 32 -17.84 -11.55 -3.03
CA TYR A 32 -17.47 -12.94 -2.77
C TYR A 32 -18.43 -13.59 -1.77
N GLU A 33 -18.76 -12.89 -0.67
CA GLU A 33 -19.73 -13.37 0.32
C GLU A 33 -21.12 -13.61 -0.30
N ALA A 34 -21.59 -12.67 -1.14
CA ALA A 34 -22.86 -12.82 -1.87
C ALA A 34 -22.86 -14.00 -2.87
N GLN A 35 -21.69 -14.48 -3.28
CA GLN A 35 -21.50 -15.66 -4.11
C GLN A 35 -21.16 -16.92 -3.30
N GLU A 36 -21.40 -16.91 -2.00
CA GLU A 36 -21.21 -18.05 -1.11
C GLU A 36 -19.75 -18.51 -0.94
N ALA A 37 -18.77 -17.61 -1.23
CA ALA A 37 -17.37 -17.90 -0.96
C ALA A 37 -17.16 -18.28 0.51
N THR A 38 -16.39 -19.34 0.75
CA THR A 38 -16.12 -19.82 2.10
C THR A 38 -14.65 -19.68 2.45
N TYR A 39 -14.39 -19.03 3.57
CA TYR A 39 -13.05 -18.72 4.07
C TYR A 39 -12.70 -19.61 5.26
N PHE A 40 -11.44 -20.04 5.33
CA PHE A 40 -10.90 -20.86 6.41
C PHE A 40 -9.56 -20.31 6.87
N ASP A 41 -9.25 -20.46 8.15
CA ASP A 41 -7.90 -20.20 8.66
C ASP A 41 -6.89 -21.25 8.15
N LYS A 42 -5.61 -21.11 8.50
CA LYS A 42 -4.55 -22.06 8.11
C LYS A 42 -4.82 -23.49 8.61
N ASP A 43 -5.51 -23.64 9.72
CA ASP A 43 -5.80 -24.94 10.37
C ASP A 43 -7.08 -25.58 9.82
N GLY A 44 -7.86 -24.86 9.01
CA GLY A 44 -9.08 -25.33 8.36
C GLY A 44 -10.36 -25.03 9.16
N ASN A 45 -10.30 -24.18 10.17
CA ASN A 45 -11.47 -23.70 10.87
C ASN A 45 -12.17 -22.65 10.00
N LYS A 46 -13.50 -22.74 9.90
CA LYS A 46 -14.29 -21.79 9.10
C LYS A 46 -14.22 -20.39 9.73
N ILE A 47 -13.91 -19.39 8.91
CA ILE A 47 -13.95 -17.99 9.26
C ILE A 47 -15.38 -17.50 9.07
N SER A 48 -16.01 -17.04 10.14
CA SER A 48 -17.39 -16.55 10.12
C SER A 48 -17.49 -15.09 9.65
N ASP A 49 -16.47 -14.27 9.96
CA ASP A 49 -16.34 -12.88 9.54
C ASP A 49 -14.89 -12.57 9.18
N VAL A 50 -14.68 -12.24 7.90
CA VAL A 50 -13.34 -12.03 7.34
C VAL A 50 -12.68 -10.79 7.93
N LEU A 51 -13.44 -9.70 8.20
CA LEU A 51 -12.88 -8.48 8.76
C LEU A 51 -12.35 -8.68 10.18
N THR A 52 -13.12 -9.35 11.01
CA THR A 52 -12.70 -9.72 12.38
C THR A 52 -11.46 -10.61 12.32
N PHE A 53 -11.46 -11.62 11.46
CA PHE A 53 -10.31 -12.50 11.29
C PHE A 53 -9.05 -11.74 10.87
N LEU A 54 -9.12 -10.87 9.87
CA LEU A 54 -7.97 -10.07 9.40
C LEU A 54 -7.40 -9.20 10.53
N LYS A 55 -8.28 -8.57 11.32
CA LYS A 55 -7.87 -7.79 12.49
C LYS A 55 -7.14 -8.65 13.53
N GLU A 56 -7.65 -9.83 13.84
CA GLU A 56 -7.01 -10.79 14.75
C GLU A 56 -5.64 -11.26 14.22
N GLN A 57 -5.44 -11.28 12.90
CA GLN A 57 -4.14 -11.55 12.28
C GLN A 57 -3.20 -10.33 12.25
N GLY A 58 -3.57 -9.23 12.90
CA GLY A 58 -2.71 -8.05 13.06
C GLY A 58 -2.88 -6.99 11.97
N TRP A 59 -3.89 -7.12 11.11
CA TRP A 59 -4.24 -6.04 10.19
C TRP A 59 -4.90 -4.89 10.96
N ASN A 60 -4.60 -3.67 10.55
CA ASN A 60 -5.24 -2.49 11.13
C ASN A 60 -5.91 -1.59 10.10
N THR A 61 -5.69 -1.84 8.81
CA THR A 61 -6.21 -1.01 7.71
C THR A 61 -6.74 -1.89 6.60
N VAL A 62 -7.84 -1.49 5.99
CA VAL A 62 -8.36 -2.11 4.75
C VAL A 62 -8.71 -1.03 3.74
N ARG A 63 -8.40 -1.30 2.46
CA ARG A 63 -8.64 -0.42 1.32
C ARG A 63 -9.86 -0.88 0.54
N VAL A 64 -10.69 0.08 0.11
CA VAL A 64 -11.84 -0.17 -0.76
C VAL A 64 -11.88 0.89 -1.85
N ARG A 65 -12.00 0.43 -3.10
CA ARG A 65 -12.16 1.27 -4.29
C ARG A 65 -13.58 1.85 -4.36
N LEU A 66 -13.69 3.02 -4.98
CA LEU A 66 -14.95 3.66 -5.33
C LEU A 66 -14.93 4.10 -6.80
N PHE A 67 -15.85 3.56 -7.59
CA PHE A 67 -16.15 4.01 -8.96
C PHE A 67 -17.32 4.98 -8.96
N VAL A 68 -17.43 5.82 -9.99
CA VAL A 68 -18.50 6.82 -10.08
C VAL A 68 -19.83 6.15 -10.45
N ASP A 69 -19.88 5.45 -11.57
CA ASP A 69 -21.02 4.65 -11.99
C ASP A 69 -20.56 3.34 -12.65
N PRO A 70 -20.33 2.27 -11.86
CA PRO A 70 -19.90 0.99 -12.39
C PRO A 70 -21.00 0.18 -13.09
N SER A 71 -22.24 0.66 -13.14
CA SER A 71 -23.42 -0.09 -13.59
C SER A 71 -23.34 -0.58 -15.03
N ALA A 72 -22.61 0.14 -15.88
CA ALA A 72 -22.41 -0.21 -17.29
C ALA A 72 -21.17 -1.08 -17.55
N SER A 73 -20.39 -1.42 -16.52
CA SER A 73 -19.19 -2.23 -16.69
C SER A 73 -19.53 -3.70 -16.94
N ASN A 74 -18.84 -4.31 -17.91
CA ASN A 74 -18.89 -5.75 -18.14
C ASN A 74 -17.91 -6.52 -17.25
N ASP A 75 -16.99 -5.83 -16.57
CA ASP A 75 -16.07 -6.42 -15.61
C ASP A 75 -16.77 -6.61 -14.27
N LYS A 76 -16.93 -7.86 -13.86
CA LYS A 76 -17.60 -8.21 -12.59
C LYS A 76 -16.88 -7.71 -11.35
N ALA A 77 -15.60 -7.35 -11.46
CA ALA A 77 -14.80 -6.76 -10.39
C ALA A 77 -15.01 -5.25 -10.25
N VAL A 78 -15.71 -4.61 -11.21
CA VAL A 78 -16.10 -3.20 -11.20
C VAL A 78 -17.55 -3.11 -10.74
N CYS A 79 -17.79 -2.98 -9.44
CA CYS A 79 -19.12 -2.96 -8.85
C CYS A 79 -19.23 -2.05 -7.61
N GLN A 80 -18.16 -1.35 -7.24
CA GLN A 80 -18.07 -0.57 -6.01
C GLN A 80 -18.58 0.84 -6.26
N ASP A 81 -19.91 1.00 -6.34
CA ASP A 81 -20.57 2.30 -6.25
C ASP A 81 -20.63 2.82 -4.81
N ILE A 82 -21.17 4.01 -4.61
CA ILE A 82 -21.21 4.64 -3.28
C ILE A 82 -22.04 3.82 -2.26
N GLU A 83 -23.10 3.14 -2.68
CA GLU A 83 -23.94 2.33 -1.79
C GLU A 83 -23.21 1.05 -1.33
N TYR A 84 -22.50 0.42 -2.28
CA TYR A 84 -21.63 -0.72 -1.97
C TYR A 84 -20.53 -0.33 -0.98
N VAL A 85 -19.80 0.76 -1.28
CA VAL A 85 -18.69 1.25 -0.46
C VAL A 85 -19.17 1.70 0.93
N LYS A 86 -20.31 2.35 0.99
CA LYS A 86 -20.95 2.75 2.25
C LYS A 86 -21.22 1.55 3.16
N THR A 87 -21.77 0.48 2.59
CA THR A 87 -22.10 -0.74 3.34
C THR A 87 -20.85 -1.44 3.84
N LEU A 88 -19.84 -1.62 2.98
CA LEU A 88 -18.57 -2.26 3.35
C LEU A 88 -17.77 -1.38 4.31
N GLY A 89 -17.68 -0.07 4.06
CA GLY A 89 -16.97 0.88 4.92
C GLY A 89 -17.52 0.90 6.35
N LYS A 90 -18.85 0.85 6.51
CA LYS A 90 -19.48 0.73 7.83
C LYS A 90 -19.06 -0.55 8.55
N ARG A 91 -19.09 -1.70 7.88
CA ARG A 91 -18.62 -2.99 8.44
C ARG A 91 -17.14 -2.92 8.86
N ILE A 92 -16.29 -2.27 8.06
CA ILE A 92 -14.87 -2.06 8.38
C ILE A 92 -14.73 -1.28 9.69
N LYS A 93 -15.46 -0.18 9.85
CA LYS A 93 -15.43 0.64 11.06
C LYS A 93 -15.99 -0.13 12.26
N GLU A 94 -17.06 -0.90 12.12
CA GLU A 94 -17.64 -1.75 13.16
C GLU A 94 -16.68 -2.87 13.60
N ALA A 95 -15.89 -3.43 12.69
CA ALA A 95 -14.80 -4.36 13.02
C ALA A 95 -13.63 -3.67 13.73
N GLY A 96 -13.61 -2.33 13.79
CA GLY A 96 -12.55 -1.53 14.41
C GLY A 96 -11.26 -1.54 13.60
N LEU A 97 -11.36 -1.63 12.27
CA LEU A 97 -10.29 -1.43 11.31
C LEU A 97 -10.31 0.01 10.79
N LEU A 98 -9.16 0.51 10.35
CA LEU A 98 -9.07 1.77 9.64
C LEU A 98 -9.53 1.57 8.20
N PHE A 99 -10.32 2.51 7.71
CA PHE A 99 -10.87 2.49 6.36
C PHE A 99 -10.06 3.41 5.44
N MET A 100 -9.43 2.84 4.41
CA MET A 100 -8.79 3.56 3.32
C MET A 100 -9.73 3.56 2.11
N LEU A 101 -10.24 4.75 1.76
CA LEU A 101 -11.08 4.95 0.58
C LEU A 101 -10.22 5.30 -0.62
N ASP A 102 -10.41 4.61 -1.74
CA ASP A 102 -9.72 4.85 -2.99
C ASP A 102 -10.69 5.37 -4.06
N PHE A 103 -10.62 6.66 -4.36
CA PHE A 103 -11.37 7.26 -5.46
C PHE A 103 -10.71 6.96 -6.80
N HIS A 104 -11.35 6.18 -7.65
CA HIS A 104 -10.92 6.00 -9.04
C HIS A 104 -11.28 7.19 -9.93
N TYR A 105 -12.30 7.99 -9.57
CA TYR A 105 -12.85 9.09 -10.39
C TYR A 105 -13.16 8.66 -11.83
N SER A 106 -13.63 7.45 -12.00
CA SER A 106 -13.97 6.80 -13.27
C SER A 106 -15.16 5.87 -13.08
N ASP A 107 -15.87 5.53 -14.16
CA ASP A 107 -16.93 4.52 -14.15
C ASP A 107 -16.38 3.08 -14.20
N THR A 108 -15.06 2.94 -14.43
CA THR A 108 -14.35 1.67 -14.52
C THR A 108 -12.93 1.83 -13.99
N TRP A 109 -12.08 0.81 -14.18
CA TRP A 109 -10.69 0.87 -13.77
C TRP A 109 -10.01 2.17 -14.23
N ALA A 110 -9.41 2.88 -13.26
CA ALA A 110 -8.44 3.93 -13.51
C ALA A 110 -7.05 3.37 -13.21
N ASP A 111 -6.17 3.44 -14.18
CA ASP A 111 -4.80 2.94 -14.14
C ASP A 111 -3.91 3.80 -15.06
N PRO A 112 -2.57 3.57 -15.13
CA PRO A 112 -1.67 4.39 -15.95
C PRO A 112 -2.00 4.41 -17.44
N GLY A 113 -2.75 3.42 -17.93
CA GLY A 113 -3.19 3.32 -19.33
C GLY A 113 -4.59 3.85 -19.59
N ASN A 114 -5.39 4.05 -18.53
CA ASN A 114 -6.80 4.41 -18.64
C ASN A 114 -7.26 5.27 -17.47
N GLN A 115 -7.62 6.53 -17.74
CA GLN A 115 -8.17 7.49 -16.77
C GLN A 115 -9.42 8.15 -17.36
N THR A 116 -10.36 7.29 -17.80
CA THR A 116 -11.56 7.71 -18.54
C THR A 116 -12.45 8.62 -17.69
N LEU A 117 -12.85 9.73 -18.28
CA LEU A 117 -13.77 10.69 -17.68
C LEU A 117 -15.14 10.04 -17.42
N PRO A 118 -15.68 10.09 -16.19
CA PRO A 118 -16.98 9.51 -15.87
C PRO A 118 -18.11 10.20 -16.63
N LYS A 119 -19.14 9.47 -17.03
CA LYS A 119 -20.33 10.02 -17.70
C LYS A 119 -21.01 11.12 -16.88
N GLN A 120 -21.08 10.95 -15.57
CA GLN A 120 -21.62 11.95 -14.67
C GLN A 120 -20.87 13.29 -14.79
N PHE A 121 -19.52 13.27 -14.89
CA PHE A 121 -18.70 14.48 -15.01
C PHE A 121 -18.87 15.15 -16.39
N VAL A 122 -19.14 14.37 -17.43
CA VAL A 122 -19.45 14.90 -18.78
C VAL A 122 -20.82 15.56 -18.84
N SER A 123 -21.78 15.08 -18.04
CA SER A 123 -23.17 15.53 -18.08
C SER A 123 -23.40 16.89 -17.42
N VAL A 124 -22.43 17.40 -16.64
CA VAL A 124 -22.54 18.70 -15.95
C VAL A 124 -21.93 19.81 -16.80
N ASN A 125 -22.50 21.02 -16.71
CA ASN A 125 -21.99 22.21 -17.41
C ASN A 125 -20.87 22.88 -16.58
N MET A 126 -19.80 22.09 -16.28
CA MET A 126 -18.64 22.51 -15.49
C MET A 126 -17.43 21.68 -15.89
N PRO A 127 -16.20 22.24 -15.89
CA PRO A 127 -15.00 21.44 -16.09
C PRO A 127 -14.85 20.32 -15.05
N ALA A 128 -14.42 19.13 -15.48
CA ALA A 128 -14.28 17.98 -14.59
C ALA A 128 -13.33 18.25 -13.38
N TYR A 129 -12.27 19.01 -13.59
CA TYR A 129 -11.32 19.40 -12.54
C TYR A 129 -11.92 20.39 -11.50
N GLU A 130 -13.07 20.99 -11.78
CA GLU A 130 -13.85 21.76 -10.81
C GLU A 130 -14.95 20.91 -10.18
N TYR A 131 -15.65 20.10 -10.99
CA TYR A 131 -16.76 19.26 -10.53
C TYR A 131 -16.33 18.21 -9.51
N ILE A 132 -15.09 17.74 -9.57
CA ILE A 132 -14.51 16.76 -8.64
C ILE A 132 -14.70 17.17 -7.16
N TYR A 133 -14.67 18.48 -6.85
CA TYR A 133 -14.95 18.97 -5.49
C TYR A 133 -16.34 18.55 -5.00
N PHE A 134 -17.35 18.80 -5.82
CA PHE A 134 -18.74 18.50 -5.44
C PHE A 134 -18.98 17.00 -5.32
N TYR A 135 -18.48 16.23 -6.29
CA TYR A 135 -18.57 14.77 -6.27
C TYR A 135 -17.88 14.18 -5.02
N THR A 136 -16.62 14.57 -4.76
CA THR A 136 -15.88 14.08 -3.60
C THR A 136 -16.59 14.43 -2.29
N LYS A 137 -17.09 15.67 -2.19
CA LYS A 137 -17.81 16.13 -1.01
C LYS A 137 -19.10 15.35 -0.76
N GLU A 138 -19.87 15.09 -1.79
CA GLU A 138 -21.11 14.32 -1.71
C GLU A 138 -20.87 12.87 -1.29
N CYS A 139 -19.88 12.21 -1.89
CA CYS A 139 -19.47 10.85 -1.50
C CYS A 139 -19.06 10.79 -0.03
N LEU A 140 -18.20 11.69 0.41
CA LEU A 140 -17.70 11.70 1.79
C LEU A 140 -18.81 12.03 2.78
N ASP A 141 -19.70 12.99 2.48
CA ASP A 141 -20.87 13.29 3.30
C ASP A 141 -21.77 12.05 3.47
N THR A 142 -22.00 11.31 2.38
CA THR A 142 -22.76 10.05 2.39
C THR A 142 -22.11 9.00 3.31
N LEU A 143 -20.80 8.82 3.20
CA LEU A 143 -20.05 7.86 4.03
C LEU A 143 -20.03 8.27 5.50
N VAL A 144 -19.79 9.55 5.79
CA VAL A 144 -19.78 10.07 7.18
C VAL A 144 -21.14 9.89 7.83
N LYS A 145 -22.23 10.23 7.17
CA LYS A 145 -23.61 10.05 7.69
C LYS A 145 -23.96 8.59 7.95
N ALA A 146 -23.35 7.67 7.21
CA ALA A 146 -23.56 6.23 7.39
C ALA A 146 -22.69 5.59 8.50
N GLY A 147 -21.77 6.34 9.12
CA GLY A 147 -20.79 5.80 10.06
C GLY A 147 -19.63 5.06 9.40
N ALA A 148 -19.38 5.34 8.11
CA ALA A 148 -18.28 4.80 7.29
C ALA A 148 -17.20 5.86 7.01
N THR A 149 -16.89 6.72 7.98
CA THR A 149 -15.90 7.78 7.82
C THR A 149 -14.52 7.21 7.47
N PRO A 150 -13.92 7.56 6.33
CA PRO A 150 -12.58 7.11 5.99
C PRO A 150 -11.52 7.71 6.94
N ASP A 151 -10.49 6.91 7.27
CA ASP A 151 -9.30 7.34 8.01
C ASP A 151 -8.16 7.75 7.07
N LEU A 152 -8.15 7.16 5.85
CA LEU A 152 -7.24 7.51 4.76
C LEU A 152 -8.05 7.67 3.48
N ILE A 153 -7.70 8.65 2.66
CA ILE A 153 -8.42 8.93 1.40
C ILE A 153 -7.40 9.07 0.28
N GLN A 154 -7.46 8.19 -0.68
CA GLN A 154 -6.68 8.23 -1.90
C GLN A 154 -7.45 9.02 -2.96
N ILE A 155 -6.87 10.12 -3.43
CA ILE A 155 -7.48 11.03 -4.42
C ILE A 155 -6.95 10.73 -5.82
N GLY A 156 -7.53 9.70 -6.45
CA GLY A 156 -7.11 9.14 -7.74
C GLY A 156 -6.22 7.91 -7.61
N ASN A 157 -6.35 6.96 -8.54
CA ASN A 157 -5.60 5.72 -8.59
C ASN A 157 -4.54 5.74 -9.69
N GLU A 158 -3.25 5.50 -9.34
CA GLU A 158 -2.10 5.41 -10.26
C GLU A 158 -2.04 6.57 -11.26
N ILE A 159 -2.04 7.81 -10.75
CA ILE A 159 -2.23 9.04 -11.52
C ILE A 159 -0.95 9.65 -12.07
N SER A 160 0.13 8.88 -12.29
CA SER A 160 1.39 9.38 -12.85
C SER A 160 1.21 10.10 -14.19
N PHE A 161 0.21 9.72 -14.97
CA PHE A 161 -0.12 10.36 -16.24
C PHE A 161 -1.40 11.21 -16.16
N GLY A 162 -1.70 11.72 -14.95
CA GLY A 162 -2.89 12.50 -14.66
C GLY A 162 -4.13 11.63 -14.42
N MET A 163 -5.27 12.26 -14.28
CA MET A 163 -6.59 11.64 -14.14
C MET A 163 -7.63 12.46 -14.92
N LEU A 164 -8.87 11.99 -15.01
CA LEU A 164 -9.95 12.73 -15.71
C LEU A 164 -9.51 13.15 -17.13
N TRP A 165 -9.03 12.20 -17.91
CA TRP A 165 -8.60 12.50 -19.28
C TRP A 165 -9.81 13.00 -20.12
N ASP A 166 -9.61 13.98 -21.08
CA ASP A 166 -8.31 14.50 -21.57
C ASP A 166 -7.79 15.74 -20.82
N GLY A 167 -8.67 16.49 -20.15
CA GLY A 167 -8.34 17.82 -19.62
C GLY A 167 -7.26 17.85 -18.54
N CYS A 168 -7.02 16.71 -17.88
CA CYS A 168 -6.00 16.56 -16.84
C CYS A 168 -4.96 15.49 -17.19
N LYS A 169 -4.82 15.10 -18.47
CA LYS A 169 -3.84 14.13 -18.91
C LYS A 169 -2.43 14.75 -18.92
N LEU A 170 -1.50 14.10 -18.22
CA LEU A 170 -0.10 14.50 -18.17
C LEU A 170 0.75 13.72 -19.16
N THR A 171 1.75 14.38 -19.73
CA THR A 171 2.65 13.78 -20.72
C THR A 171 4.09 13.95 -20.28
N PRO A 172 4.85 12.85 -20.09
CA PRO A 172 6.29 12.92 -19.88
C PRO A 172 6.99 13.54 -21.08
N ASN A 173 8.15 14.17 -20.86
CA ASN A 173 9.04 14.60 -21.93
C ASN A 173 9.67 13.38 -22.61
N SER A 174 10.35 13.62 -23.75
CA SER A 174 11.00 12.56 -24.55
C SER A 174 12.08 11.77 -23.79
N ALA A 175 12.68 12.35 -22.75
CA ALA A 175 13.69 11.72 -21.91
C ALA A 175 13.10 10.95 -20.71
N TRP A 176 11.80 10.99 -20.51
CA TRP A 176 11.08 10.34 -19.39
C TRP A 176 11.64 10.69 -17.99
N ASN A 177 12.08 11.92 -17.81
CA ASN A 177 12.65 12.43 -16.56
C ASN A 177 11.98 13.70 -16.02
N ALA A 178 10.99 14.22 -16.74
CA ALA A 178 10.16 15.36 -16.38
C ALA A 178 8.83 15.28 -17.16
N TYR A 179 7.94 16.25 -16.91
CA TYR A 179 6.67 16.38 -17.63
C TYR A 179 6.65 17.64 -18.47
N LEU A 180 5.89 17.61 -19.56
CA LEU A 180 5.50 18.79 -20.32
C LEU A 180 4.51 19.61 -19.46
N ASP A 181 4.44 20.92 -19.69
CA ASP A 181 3.55 21.80 -18.90
C ASP A 181 2.05 21.64 -19.21
N THR A 182 1.74 20.97 -20.31
CA THR A 182 0.35 20.76 -20.74
C THR A 182 -0.50 20.10 -19.66
N ASN A 183 -1.66 20.69 -19.38
CA ASN A 183 -2.68 20.23 -18.43
C ASN A 183 -2.30 20.23 -16.93
N TRP A 184 -1.08 20.64 -16.56
CA TRP A 184 -0.67 20.66 -15.14
C TRP A 184 -1.56 21.56 -14.27
N ASP A 185 -1.95 22.74 -14.75
CA ASP A 185 -2.83 23.64 -13.99
C ASP A 185 -4.21 23.01 -13.73
N ASN A 186 -4.81 22.37 -14.74
CA ASN A 186 -6.08 21.67 -14.59
C ASN A 186 -5.96 20.47 -13.63
N PHE A 187 -4.91 19.67 -13.80
CA PHE A 187 -4.66 18.50 -12.96
C PHE A 187 -4.41 18.90 -11.50
N ALA A 188 -3.57 19.90 -11.27
CA ALA A 188 -3.32 20.43 -9.92
C ALA A 188 -4.59 21.05 -9.30
N THR A 189 -5.43 21.70 -10.12
CA THR A 189 -6.73 22.21 -9.68
C THR A 189 -7.65 21.09 -9.27
N ALA A 190 -7.70 19.98 -10.04
CA ALA A 190 -8.48 18.80 -9.68
C ALA A 190 -8.04 18.23 -8.32
N LEU A 191 -6.73 18.04 -8.10
CA LEU A 191 -6.21 17.54 -6.84
C LEU A 191 -6.48 18.48 -5.67
N LYS A 192 -6.32 19.80 -5.84
CA LYS A 192 -6.66 20.78 -4.80
C LYS A 192 -8.15 20.75 -4.43
N ASN A 193 -9.01 20.59 -5.42
CA ASN A 193 -10.46 20.52 -5.23
C ASN A 193 -10.86 19.21 -4.50
N ALA A 194 -10.29 18.08 -4.88
CA ALA A 194 -10.50 16.81 -4.18
C ALA A 194 -9.99 16.90 -2.74
N SER A 195 -8.76 17.37 -2.54
CA SER A 195 -8.15 17.55 -1.22
C SER A 195 -8.98 18.48 -0.33
N LYS A 196 -9.44 19.62 -0.85
CA LYS A 196 -10.30 20.56 -0.13
C LYS A 196 -11.59 19.88 0.36
N ALA A 197 -12.25 19.11 -0.48
CA ALA A 197 -13.44 18.36 -0.10
C ALA A 197 -13.14 17.33 1.01
N CYS A 198 -11.99 16.64 0.94
CA CYS A 198 -11.54 15.71 1.97
C CYS A 198 -11.34 16.42 3.31
N ARG A 199 -10.61 17.54 3.34
CA ARG A 199 -10.39 18.31 4.57
C ARG A 199 -11.67 18.85 5.19
N GLU A 200 -12.63 19.24 4.37
CA GLU A 200 -13.93 19.75 4.86
C GLU A 200 -14.82 18.64 5.47
N GLN A 201 -14.84 17.44 4.87
CA GLN A 201 -15.72 16.37 5.31
C GLN A 201 -15.08 15.40 6.30
N CYS A 202 -13.76 15.16 6.18
CA CYS A 202 -13.00 14.22 6.96
C CYS A 202 -11.66 14.88 7.42
N PRO A 203 -11.69 15.88 8.31
CA PRO A 203 -10.52 16.70 8.66
C PRO A 203 -9.37 15.90 9.26
N ASP A 204 -9.66 14.78 9.92
CA ASP A 204 -8.65 13.91 10.54
C ASP A 204 -8.06 12.88 9.58
N ALA A 205 -8.69 12.66 8.40
CA ALA A 205 -8.23 11.68 7.43
C ALA A 205 -6.91 12.09 6.79
N LYS A 206 -6.05 11.09 6.51
CA LYS A 206 -4.82 11.30 5.75
C LYS A 206 -5.10 11.22 4.26
N ILE A 207 -4.65 12.21 3.50
CA ILE A 207 -4.81 12.28 2.06
C ILE A 207 -3.60 11.66 1.38
N ILE A 208 -3.85 10.77 0.41
CA ILE A 208 -2.84 10.01 -0.33
C ILE A 208 -2.91 10.43 -1.80
N ILE A 209 -1.73 10.70 -2.39
CA ILE A 209 -1.55 10.77 -3.85
C ILE A 209 -0.82 9.52 -4.28
N HIS A 210 -1.38 8.77 -5.24
CA HIS A 210 -0.95 7.43 -5.63
C HIS A 210 -0.36 7.39 -7.03
N THR A 211 0.89 6.91 -7.13
CA THR A 211 1.62 6.69 -8.38
C THR A 211 2.12 5.24 -8.46
N GLU A 212 2.64 4.82 -9.64
CA GLU A 212 3.19 3.49 -9.83
C GLU A 212 4.63 3.52 -10.39
N GLN A 213 5.24 4.73 -10.42
CA GLN A 213 6.56 4.91 -11.05
C GLN A 213 7.74 4.70 -10.09
N CYS A 214 7.51 4.61 -8.79
CA CYS A 214 8.56 4.54 -7.76
C CYS A 214 9.66 3.51 -8.07
N ALA A 215 9.30 2.28 -8.43
CA ALA A 215 10.27 1.24 -8.77
C ALA A 215 10.68 1.25 -10.26
N ASN A 216 9.79 1.69 -11.15
CA ASN A 216 10.00 1.63 -12.59
C ASN A 216 10.81 2.81 -13.12
N ASN A 217 10.43 4.02 -12.73
CA ASN A 217 11.10 5.26 -13.11
C ASN A 217 11.11 6.27 -11.95
N PRO A 218 11.95 6.05 -10.93
CA PRO A 218 11.97 6.91 -9.75
C PRO A 218 12.35 8.37 -10.05
N THR A 219 12.99 8.65 -11.18
CA THR A 219 13.30 10.04 -11.60
C THR A 219 12.04 10.76 -12.05
N LEU A 220 11.19 10.09 -12.82
CA LEU A 220 9.90 10.64 -13.25
C LEU A 220 8.95 10.79 -12.06
N ASP A 221 8.98 9.85 -11.13
CA ASP A 221 8.16 9.90 -9.91
C ASP A 221 8.52 11.10 -9.02
N VAL A 222 9.82 11.34 -8.80
CA VAL A 222 10.31 12.53 -8.11
C VAL A 222 9.90 13.82 -8.87
N ALA A 223 9.98 13.83 -10.20
CA ALA A 223 9.55 14.97 -10.99
C ALA A 223 8.04 15.23 -10.84
N PHE A 224 7.21 14.18 -10.78
CA PHE A 224 5.77 14.30 -10.52
C PHE A 224 5.50 14.99 -9.17
N PHE A 225 6.06 14.48 -8.07
CA PHE A 225 5.83 15.05 -6.74
C PHE A 225 6.46 16.43 -6.56
N ASN A 226 7.54 16.78 -7.28
CA ASN A 226 8.04 18.15 -7.33
C ASN A 226 7.02 19.10 -7.97
N ARG A 227 6.38 18.72 -9.06
CA ARG A 227 5.30 19.51 -9.70
C ARG A 227 4.08 19.63 -8.76
N ILE A 228 3.71 18.58 -8.05
CA ILE A 228 2.65 18.61 -7.02
C ILE A 228 3.00 19.65 -5.93
N LYS A 229 4.25 19.70 -5.48
CA LYS A 229 4.75 20.68 -4.50
C LYS A 229 4.75 22.09 -5.05
N GLU A 230 5.22 22.31 -6.28
CA GLU A 230 5.22 23.61 -6.98
C GLU A 230 3.80 24.19 -7.08
N HIS A 231 2.82 23.35 -7.37
CA HIS A 231 1.40 23.74 -7.40
C HIS A 231 0.75 23.84 -6.02
N ALA A 232 1.48 23.61 -4.92
CA ALA A 232 0.98 23.67 -3.54
C ALA A 232 -0.30 22.82 -3.33
N VAL A 233 -0.30 21.58 -3.82
CA VAL A 233 -1.37 20.60 -3.55
C VAL A 233 -1.22 20.10 -2.11
N ASP A 234 -2.30 20.10 -1.34
CA ASP A 234 -2.33 19.58 0.03
C ASP A 234 -2.55 18.07 0.04
N TYR A 235 -1.59 17.34 0.62
CA TYR A 235 -1.66 15.89 0.86
C TYR A 235 -0.68 15.49 1.97
N ASP A 236 -0.86 14.29 2.53
CA ASP A 236 -0.07 13.78 3.66
C ASP A 236 0.91 12.68 3.25
N ILE A 237 0.53 11.81 2.30
CA ILE A 237 1.19 10.53 2.03
C ILE A 237 1.44 10.36 0.53
N ILE A 238 2.63 9.91 0.19
CA ILE A 238 2.98 9.40 -1.13
C ILE A 238 2.61 7.91 -1.17
N GLY A 239 1.65 7.54 -2.01
CA GLY A 239 1.28 6.16 -2.28
C GLY A 239 2.00 5.61 -3.50
N THR A 240 2.39 4.34 -3.50
CA THR A 240 2.95 3.68 -4.67
C THR A 240 2.46 2.26 -4.82
N SER A 241 2.23 1.82 -6.08
CA SER A 241 2.08 0.41 -6.44
C SER A 241 3.43 -0.24 -6.69
N TYR A 242 3.60 -1.47 -6.20
CA TYR A 242 4.77 -2.28 -6.52
C TYR A 242 4.40 -3.75 -6.75
N TYR A 243 4.64 -4.20 -7.96
CA TYR A 243 4.50 -5.60 -8.36
C TYR A 243 5.81 -6.04 -9.01
N PRO A 244 6.60 -6.97 -8.42
CA PRO A 244 7.94 -7.30 -8.94
C PRO A 244 7.91 -7.78 -10.39
N TYR A 245 6.90 -8.54 -10.76
CA TYR A 245 6.73 -9.08 -12.11
C TYR A 245 6.40 -8.01 -13.18
N PHE A 246 6.04 -6.77 -12.80
CA PHE A 246 5.87 -5.62 -13.70
C PHE A 246 6.96 -4.56 -13.54
N LYS A 247 7.50 -4.39 -12.34
CA LYS A 247 8.31 -3.22 -11.98
C LYS A 247 9.78 -3.54 -11.65
N GLY A 248 10.17 -4.83 -11.70
CA GLY A 248 11.53 -5.26 -11.40
C GLY A 248 11.75 -5.73 -9.96
N ALA A 249 12.99 -6.00 -9.59
CA ALA A 249 13.37 -6.58 -8.30
C ALA A 249 13.05 -5.67 -7.10
N LEU A 250 13.08 -6.23 -5.88
CA LEU A 250 12.97 -5.46 -4.64
C LEU A 250 13.99 -4.31 -4.57
N SER A 251 15.19 -4.49 -5.12
CA SER A 251 16.21 -3.44 -5.21
C SER A 251 15.80 -2.24 -6.06
N SER A 252 14.90 -2.42 -7.02
CA SER A 252 14.33 -1.30 -7.79
C SER A 252 13.39 -0.47 -6.93
N LEU A 253 12.55 -1.12 -6.12
CA LEU A 253 11.70 -0.44 -5.15
C LEU A 253 12.54 0.28 -4.07
N ASP A 254 13.54 -0.39 -3.50
CA ASP A 254 14.48 0.16 -2.52
C ASP A 254 15.14 1.46 -3.03
N THR A 255 15.60 1.44 -4.28
CA THR A 255 16.17 2.63 -4.96
C THR A 255 15.14 3.74 -5.09
N GLY A 256 13.91 3.41 -5.50
CA GLY A 256 12.83 4.38 -5.65
C GLY A 256 12.42 5.02 -4.33
N LEU A 257 12.21 4.21 -3.30
CA LEU A 257 11.88 4.69 -1.95
C LEU A 257 12.98 5.60 -1.40
N THR A 258 14.26 5.21 -1.54
CA THR A 258 15.40 6.04 -1.14
C THR A 258 15.35 7.41 -1.81
N LYS A 259 15.05 7.49 -3.11
CA LYS A 259 14.92 8.78 -3.81
C LYS A 259 13.74 9.60 -3.30
N LEU A 260 12.59 8.96 -3.06
CA LEU A 260 11.43 9.67 -2.51
C LEU A 260 11.72 10.22 -1.10
N GLU A 261 12.32 9.42 -0.21
CA GLU A 261 12.70 9.84 1.14
C GLU A 261 13.67 11.03 1.12
N GLN A 262 14.65 11.03 0.21
CA GLN A 262 15.62 12.14 0.07
C GLN A 262 14.98 13.44 -0.43
N ASN A 263 13.98 13.36 -1.32
CA ASN A 263 13.36 14.54 -1.93
C ASN A 263 12.15 15.06 -1.15
N PHE A 264 11.47 14.19 -0.38
CA PHE A 264 10.24 14.52 0.36
C PHE A 264 10.31 14.04 1.83
N PRO A 265 11.28 14.55 2.62
CA PRO A 265 11.51 14.09 4.00
C PRO A 265 10.36 14.45 4.97
N ASP A 266 9.47 15.34 4.57
CA ASP A 266 8.28 15.77 5.31
C ASP A 266 7.04 14.88 5.02
N LYS A 267 7.11 13.97 4.06
CA LYS A 267 6.01 13.08 3.69
C LYS A 267 6.22 11.66 4.22
N LYS A 268 5.10 10.97 4.49
CA LYS A 268 5.12 9.52 4.67
C LYS A 268 4.93 8.84 3.33
N ILE A 269 5.39 7.59 3.24
CA ILE A 269 5.30 6.78 2.04
C ILE A 269 4.53 5.49 2.37
N GLN A 270 3.66 5.05 1.47
CA GLN A 270 2.96 3.76 1.60
C GLN A 270 3.06 2.96 0.31
N VAL A 271 3.40 1.69 0.44
CA VAL A 271 3.16 0.71 -0.63
C VAL A 271 1.68 0.33 -0.55
N ILE A 272 0.87 0.99 -1.39
CA ILE A 272 -0.61 0.90 -1.36
C ILE A 272 -1.10 -0.34 -2.08
N GLU A 273 -0.33 -0.80 -3.05
CA GLU A 273 -0.61 -2.03 -3.78
C GLU A 273 0.64 -2.86 -3.95
N THR A 274 0.54 -4.12 -3.60
CA THR A 274 1.54 -5.15 -3.91
C THR A 274 0.87 -6.52 -3.98
N GLY A 275 1.55 -7.48 -4.58
CA GLY A 275 1.09 -8.86 -4.64
C GLY A 275 2.12 -9.76 -5.28
N TYR A 276 2.01 -11.06 -5.00
CA TYR A 276 2.81 -12.10 -5.65
C TYR A 276 1.96 -13.36 -5.85
N PRO A 277 2.03 -14.01 -7.03
CA PRO A 277 1.23 -15.20 -7.29
C PRO A 277 1.66 -16.40 -6.45
N SER A 278 0.68 -17.21 -6.05
CA SER A 278 0.90 -18.42 -5.25
C SER A 278 0.88 -19.72 -6.07
N LYS A 279 0.45 -19.70 -7.34
CA LYS A 279 0.31 -20.93 -8.14
C LYS A 279 0.77 -20.78 -9.59
N TRP A 280 0.39 -19.71 -10.29
CA TRP A 280 0.71 -19.47 -11.71
C TRP A 280 0.95 -18.00 -11.98
N GLU A 281 1.53 -17.71 -13.15
CA GLU A 281 1.87 -16.36 -13.58
C GLU A 281 0.63 -15.45 -13.71
N VAL A 282 0.77 -14.20 -13.28
CA VAL A 282 -0.21 -13.14 -13.58
C VAL A 282 -0.05 -12.73 -15.06
N PRO A 283 -1.14 -12.51 -15.81
CA PRO A 283 -1.05 -12.10 -17.19
C PRO A 283 -0.27 -10.80 -17.42
N GLY A 284 0.55 -10.75 -18.46
CA GLY A 284 1.26 -9.54 -18.89
C GLY A 284 2.56 -9.23 -18.13
N THR A 285 3.13 -10.20 -17.42
CA THR A 285 4.38 -10.01 -16.65
C THR A 285 5.55 -9.68 -17.57
N SER A 286 6.43 -8.78 -17.07
CA SER A 286 7.67 -8.36 -17.77
C SER A 286 8.92 -9.01 -17.16
N TYR A 287 8.85 -9.48 -15.91
CA TYR A 287 9.96 -10.06 -15.19
C TYR A 287 9.56 -11.38 -14.54
N ASN A 288 10.48 -12.33 -14.49
CA ASN A 288 10.27 -13.63 -13.85
C ASN A 288 11.22 -13.79 -12.65
N TYR A 289 10.64 -13.98 -11.46
CA TYR A 289 11.37 -14.19 -10.21
C TYR A 289 11.17 -15.59 -9.62
N THR A 290 10.70 -16.56 -10.41
CA THR A 290 10.41 -17.91 -9.92
C THR A 290 11.65 -18.68 -9.44
N ALA A 291 12.84 -18.28 -9.86
CA ALA A 291 14.08 -18.83 -9.32
C ALA A 291 14.32 -18.43 -7.84
N THR A 292 13.84 -17.25 -7.42
CA THR A 292 13.94 -16.76 -6.04
C THR A 292 12.66 -17.03 -5.27
N TYR A 293 11.52 -16.78 -5.87
CA TYR A 293 10.18 -16.96 -5.30
C TYR A 293 9.36 -17.86 -6.22
N PRO A 294 9.43 -19.19 -6.08
CA PRO A 294 8.61 -20.11 -6.89
C PRO A 294 7.12 -19.79 -6.75
N TYR A 295 6.34 -20.00 -7.81
CA TYR A 295 4.88 -19.89 -7.74
C TYR A 295 4.32 -20.99 -6.83
N SER A 296 4.33 -20.71 -5.55
CA SER A 296 3.87 -21.58 -4.47
C SER A 296 3.46 -20.74 -3.26
N HIS A 297 2.70 -21.32 -2.34
CA HIS A 297 2.34 -20.66 -1.08
C HIS A 297 3.57 -20.19 -0.30
N GLU A 298 4.64 -21.00 -0.30
CA GLU A 298 5.89 -20.64 0.37
C GLU A 298 6.67 -19.55 -0.38
N GLY A 299 6.70 -19.58 -1.72
CA GLY A 299 7.34 -18.53 -2.52
C GLY A 299 6.63 -17.18 -2.36
N GLN A 300 5.29 -17.17 -2.30
CA GLN A 300 4.52 -15.97 -1.99
C GLN A 300 4.85 -15.44 -0.57
N ARG A 301 4.92 -16.35 0.43
CA ARG A 301 5.32 -16.00 1.79
C ARG A 301 6.72 -15.41 1.84
N GLN A 302 7.70 -16.05 1.18
CA GLN A 302 9.10 -15.59 1.15
C GLN A 302 9.21 -14.19 0.52
N TYR A 303 8.54 -13.95 -0.61
CA TYR A 303 8.45 -12.63 -1.21
C TYR A 303 7.92 -11.59 -0.20
N THR A 304 6.84 -11.92 0.51
CA THR A 304 6.23 -11.03 1.50
C THR A 304 7.19 -10.70 2.64
N ALA A 305 7.92 -11.70 3.15
CA ALA A 305 8.89 -11.53 4.22
C ALA A 305 10.08 -10.66 3.79
N ASP A 306 10.61 -10.88 2.58
CA ASP A 306 11.73 -10.11 2.03
C ASP A 306 11.32 -8.67 1.72
N LEU A 307 10.11 -8.45 1.18
CA LEU A 307 9.54 -7.12 0.99
C LEU A 307 9.44 -6.38 2.34
N ILE A 308 8.87 -6.99 3.36
CA ILE A 308 8.73 -6.40 4.70
C ILE A 308 10.12 -6.05 5.28
N THR A 309 11.08 -6.95 5.14
CA THR A 309 12.45 -6.74 5.62
C THR A 309 13.09 -5.52 4.95
N MET A 310 12.93 -5.38 3.65
CA MET A 310 13.42 -4.22 2.90
C MET A 310 12.69 -2.94 3.33
N LEU A 311 11.34 -2.95 3.41
CA LEU A 311 10.55 -1.77 3.77
C LEU A 311 10.86 -1.26 5.20
N LYS A 312 11.24 -2.12 6.12
CA LYS A 312 11.64 -1.73 7.48
C LYS A 312 12.91 -0.88 7.54
N ASN A 313 13.74 -0.89 6.49
CA ASN A 313 14.94 -0.05 6.39
C ASN A 313 14.61 1.40 5.98
N HIS A 314 13.36 1.68 5.56
CA HIS A 314 12.90 2.99 5.13
C HIS A 314 12.12 3.69 6.25
N GLY A 315 12.69 4.77 6.80
CA GLY A 315 12.13 5.47 7.96
C GLY A 315 10.83 6.23 7.68
N LEU A 316 10.57 6.58 6.44
CA LEU A 316 9.35 7.27 6.04
C LEU A 316 8.26 6.32 5.55
N VAL A 317 8.58 5.06 5.26
CA VAL A 317 7.58 4.07 4.85
C VAL A 317 6.77 3.60 6.06
N ASN A 318 5.47 3.90 6.03
CA ASN A 318 4.56 3.59 7.13
C ASN A 318 3.32 2.79 6.72
N GLY A 319 3.21 2.33 5.48
CA GLY A 319 2.06 1.55 5.01
C GLY A 319 2.43 0.44 4.03
N LEU A 320 1.73 -0.70 4.17
CA LEU A 320 1.82 -1.86 3.29
C LEU A 320 0.43 -2.46 3.10
N SER A 321 -0.07 -2.46 1.85
CA SER A 321 -1.36 -3.02 1.47
C SER A 321 -1.22 -4.07 0.37
N TRP A 322 -1.84 -5.24 0.58
CA TRP A 322 -1.89 -6.31 -0.41
C TRP A 322 -3.09 -6.13 -1.35
N TRP A 323 -2.85 -6.32 -2.64
CA TRP A 323 -3.89 -6.20 -3.67
C TRP A 323 -4.71 -7.49 -3.80
N TYR A 324 -6.04 -7.36 -3.94
CA TYR A 324 -6.97 -8.49 -4.05
C TYR A 324 -6.83 -9.51 -2.91
N ALA A 325 -6.59 -9.03 -1.70
CA ALA A 325 -6.27 -9.89 -0.55
C ALA A 325 -7.34 -10.96 -0.28
N GLU A 326 -8.61 -10.61 -0.48
CA GLU A 326 -9.80 -11.43 -0.23
C GLU A 326 -10.11 -12.43 -1.33
N ALA A 327 -9.42 -12.40 -2.48
CA ALA A 327 -9.73 -13.24 -3.62
C ALA A 327 -9.82 -14.72 -3.24
N ASN A 328 -11.00 -15.34 -3.46
CA ASN A 328 -11.29 -16.70 -3.06
C ASN A 328 -12.38 -17.33 -3.94
N ALA A 329 -12.05 -18.37 -4.68
CA ALA A 329 -13.00 -19.10 -5.51
C ALA A 329 -13.71 -20.26 -4.79
N LYS A 330 -13.33 -20.59 -3.54
CA LYS A 330 -13.89 -21.73 -2.80
C LYS A 330 -15.38 -21.52 -2.47
N GLY A 331 -16.21 -22.35 -3.02
CA GLY A 331 -17.67 -22.28 -2.84
C GLY A 331 -18.34 -21.20 -3.72
N CYS A 332 -17.57 -20.41 -4.44
CA CYS A 332 -18.06 -19.32 -5.25
C CYS A 332 -18.83 -19.83 -6.48
N THR A 333 -20.03 -19.27 -6.72
CA THR A 333 -20.88 -19.62 -7.86
C THR A 333 -20.46 -18.93 -9.16
N GLY A 334 -19.47 -18.02 -9.10
CA GLY A 334 -18.90 -17.31 -10.25
C GLY A 334 -17.48 -16.84 -10.02
N ASN A 335 -16.74 -16.67 -11.11
CA ASN A 335 -15.39 -16.09 -11.07
C ASN A 335 -15.48 -14.57 -11.13
N LEU A 336 -14.91 -13.87 -10.14
CA LEU A 336 -14.89 -12.42 -10.05
C LEU A 336 -13.59 -11.79 -10.57
N SER A 337 -12.54 -12.60 -10.70
CA SER A 337 -11.24 -12.13 -11.16
C SER A 337 -10.53 -13.24 -11.89
N THR A 338 -10.20 -13.04 -13.15
CA THR A 338 -9.65 -14.09 -14.01
C THR A 338 -8.14 -14.21 -13.91
N GLY A 339 -7.39 -13.08 -13.90
CA GLY A 339 -5.93 -13.09 -13.99
C GLY A 339 -5.21 -12.99 -12.65
N TRP A 340 -5.83 -12.34 -11.67
CA TRP A 340 -5.19 -11.93 -10.43
C TRP A 340 -5.57 -12.76 -9.20
N TYR A 341 -6.60 -13.58 -9.28
CA TYR A 341 -7.16 -14.21 -8.09
C TYR A 341 -6.24 -15.24 -7.42
N ASN A 342 -5.15 -15.68 -8.07
CA ASN A 342 -4.10 -16.50 -7.45
C ASN A 342 -3.02 -15.65 -6.76
N ALA A 343 -3.06 -14.33 -6.89
CA ALA A 343 -2.22 -13.41 -6.16
C ALA A 343 -2.85 -12.94 -4.83
N GLY A 344 -4.09 -13.37 -4.54
CA GLY A 344 -4.75 -13.14 -3.26
C GLY A 344 -4.10 -13.89 -2.09
N LEU A 345 -4.68 -13.73 -0.90
CA LEU A 345 -4.16 -14.30 0.35
C LEU A 345 -4.98 -15.49 0.87
N PHE A 346 -5.90 -16.00 0.04
CA PHE A 346 -6.64 -17.24 0.28
C PHE A 346 -6.47 -18.20 -0.89
N ASP A 347 -6.35 -19.49 -0.58
CA ASP A 347 -6.26 -20.53 -1.58
C ASP A 347 -7.62 -20.77 -2.25
N ASN A 348 -7.68 -20.64 -3.57
CA ASN A 348 -8.92 -20.71 -4.34
C ASN A 348 -9.59 -22.10 -4.37
N GLU A 349 -8.86 -23.16 -4.04
CA GLU A 349 -9.40 -24.54 -4.01
C GLU A 349 -9.90 -24.92 -2.63
N THR A 350 -9.17 -24.52 -1.60
CA THR A 350 -9.45 -24.88 -0.21
C THR A 350 -10.13 -23.79 0.59
N GLY A 351 -10.02 -22.51 0.16
CA GLY A 351 -10.46 -21.33 0.89
C GLY A 351 -9.59 -20.99 2.10
N LYS A 352 -8.48 -21.68 2.30
CA LYS A 352 -7.60 -21.46 3.45
C LYS A 352 -6.75 -20.22 3.29
N ALA A 353 -6.60 -19.47 4.38
CA ALA A 353 -5.65 -18.36 4.46
C ALA A 353 -4.21 -18.86 4.21
N LEU A 354 -3.52 -18.17 3.29
CA LEU A 354 -2.16 -18.50 2.87
C LEU A 354 -1.11 -17.98 3.88
N PRO A 355 0.07 -18.62 3.94
CA PRO A 355 1.14 -18.19 4.84
C PRO A 355 1.53 -16.72 4.71
N ALA A 356 1.47 -16.13 3.51
CA ALA A 356 1.77 -14.71 3.27
C ALA A 356 0.83 -13.77 4.05
N LEU A 357 -0.43 -14.14 4.29
CA LEU A 357 -1.36 -13.34 5.09
C LEU A 357 -0.81 -13.11 6.51
N TYR A 358 -0.26 -14.15 7.10
CA TYR A 358 0.27 -14.11 8.47
C TYR A 358 1.62 -13.39 8.57
N GLU A 359 2.34 -13.25 7.45
CA GLU A 359 3.59 -12.47 7.41
C GLU A 359 3.34 -10.96 7.48
N LEU A 360 2.23 -10.46 6.95
CA LEU A 360 1.96 -9.02 6.82
C LEU A 360 2.02 -8.27 8.14
N LYS A 361 1.56 -8.88 9.26
CA LYS A 361 1.62 -8.27 10.60
C LYS A 361 3.05 -7.86 11.00
N ASN A 362 4.05 -8.60 10.51
CA ASN A 362 5.45 -8.33 10.83
C ASN A 362 5.91 -6.94 10.36
N PHE A 363 5.20 -6.30 9.41
CA PHE A 363 5.47 -4.92 9.01
C PHE A 363 5.15 -3.92 10.12
N ALA A 364 4.07 -4.13 10.88
CA ALA A 364 3.66 -3.27 11.97
C ALA A 364 4.46 -3.54 13.26
N ASP A 365 4.94 -4.76 13.45
CA ASP A 365 5.71 -5.13 14.62
C ASP A 365 7.04 -4.38 14.65
N GLY A 366 7.24 -3.53 15.66
CA GLY A 366 8.40 -2.65 15.81
C GLY A 366 9.73 -3.35 16.14
N SER A 367 9.72 -4.67 16.25
CA SER A 367 10.94 -5.49 16.34
C SER A 367 11.34 -5.90 14.93
N ALA A 368 12.44 -5.34 14.42
CA ALA A 368 13.25 -6.09 13.47
C ALA A 368 13.61 -7.40 14.18
N ASP A 369 12.86 -8.45 13.92
CA ASP A 369 13.25 -9.78 14.34
C ASP A 369 14.46 -10.14 13.48
N ILE A 370 15.68 -9.90 14.03
CA ILE A 370 16.95 -10.29 13.46
C ILE A 370 17.05 -11.83 13.36
N SER A 371 15.99 -12.54 13.72
CA SER A 371 15.98 -13.98 13.90
C SER A 371 15.68 -14.81 12.66
N GLN A 372 15.53 -14.26 11.45
CA GLN A 372 15.47 -15.10 10.24
C GLN A 372 16.07 -14.47 8.98
N ILE A 373 17.34 -14.07 9.04
CA ILE A 373 18.18 -14.33 7.88
C ILE A 373 18.55 -15.81 7.99
N VAL A 374 17.78 -16.69 7.39
CA VAL A 374 18.26 -18.03 7.06
C VAL A 374 19.25 -17.86 5.92
N MET A 375 20.43 -17.33 6.23
CA MET A 375 21.59 -17.63 5.43
C MET A 375 21.75 -19.15 5.46
N ASN A 376 21.85 -19.77 4.29
CA ASN A 376 22.37 -21.12 4.15
C ASN A 376 23.49 -21.28 5.16
N LYS A 377 23.30 -22.18 6.14
CA LYS A 377 24.27 -22.47 7.20
C LYS A 377 25.52 -23.09 6.59
N GLN A 378 26.37 -22.30 5.99
CA GLN A 378 27.77 -22.61 5.94
C GLN A 378 28.41 -21.83 7.10
N ASN A 379 28.83 -22.57 8.15
CA ASN A 379 29.69 -22.04 9.17
C ASN A 379 30.97 -21.55 8.46
N ASP A 380 31.13 -20.26 8.27
CA ASP A 380 32.23 -19.70 7.50
C ASP A 380 33.52 -19.56 8.35
N ASN A 381 33.43 -19.89 9.65
CA ASN A 381 34.53 -19.80 10.62
C ASN A 381 35.24 -18.43 10.61
N LYS A 382 34.48 -17.35 10.32
CA LYS A 382 35.03 -16.00 10.24
C LYS A 382 34.46 -15.12 11.34
N TRP A 383 35.28 -14.16 11.77
CA TRP A 383 34.92 -13.16 12.76
C TRP A 383 34.53 -11.86 12.08
N TYR A 384 33.47 -11.21 12.61
CA TYR A 384 32.99 -9.91 12.14
C TYR A 384 32.74 -8.97 13.32
N THR A 385 32.89 -7.68 13.07
CA THR A 385 32.41 -6.63 13.96
C THR A 385 30.90 -6.57 13.89
N ILE A 386 30.26 -5.89 14.85
CA ILE A 386 28.77 -5.78 14.91
C ILE A 386 28.19 -4.99 13.74
N ASP A 387 29.01 -4.16 13.09
CA ASP A 387 28.68 -3.40 11.86
C ASP A 387 28.99 -4.19 10.56
N GLY A 388 29.32 -5.50 10.69
CA GLY A 388 29.47 -6.41 9.55
C GLY A 388 30.86 -6.42 8.90
N ARG A 389 31.87 -5.69 9.42
CA ARG A 389 33.23 -5.71 8.89
C ARG A 389 33.92 -7.03 9.25
N ARG A 390 34.45 -7.75 8.27
CA ARG A 390 35.21 -8.98 8.47
C ARG A 390 36.54 -8.69 9.17
N LEU A 391 36.91 -9.54 10.15
CA LEU A 391 38.17 -9.54 10.87
C LEU A 391 39.08 -10.66 10.38
N ASN A 392 40.41 -10.43 10.43
CA ASN A 392 41.42 -11.41 10.01
C ASN A 392 41.68 -12.53 11.04
N GLY A 393 40.87 -12.66 12.08
CA GLY A 393 40.98 -13.68 13.13
C GLY A 393 40.13 -13.32 14.35
N LYS A 394 40.29 -14.14 15.42
CA LYS A 394 39.59 -13.90 16.68
C LYS A 394 40.02 -12.53 17.26
N PRO A 395 39.10 -11.63 17.56
CA PRO A 395 39.43 -10.33 18.14
C PRO A 395 39.97 -10.46 19.55
N SER A 396 41.02 -9.69 19.85
CA SER A 396 41.64 -9.64 21.16
C SER A 396 41.15 -8.50 22.05
N ARG A 397 40.37 -7.54 21.48
CA ARG A 397 39.87 -6.42 22.24
C ARG A 397 38.50 -6.77 22.84
N ARG A 398 38.24 -6.28 24.07
CA ARG A 398 36.91 -6.35 24.69
C ARG A 398 35.88 -5.75 23.76
N GLY A 399 34.77 -6.48 23.52
CA GLY A 399 33.74 -6.01 22.63
C GLY A 399 32.73 -7.10 22.27
N ILE A 400 31.78 -6.73 21.41
CA ILE A 400 30.78 -7.62 20.86
C ILE A 400 31.14 -7.89 19.40
N TYR A 401 31.17 -9.17 19.04
CA TYR A 401 31.56 -9.66 17.72
C TYR A 401 30.60 -10.73 17.23
N ILE A 402 30.62 -11.03 15.94
CA ILE A 402 29.86 -12.12 15.33
C ILE A 402 30.81 -13.20 14.85
N PHE A 403 30.56 -14.45 15.21
CA PHE A 403 31.28 -15.64 14.75
C PHE A 403 30.30 -16.78 14.51
N ASN A 404 30.34 -17.37 13.32
CA ASN A 404 29.37 -18.41 12.90
C ASN A 404 27.91 -18.01 13.17
N ASN A 405 27.57 -16.77 12.81
CA ASN A 405 26.25 -16.18 13.02
C ASN A 405 25.78 -16.07 14.49
N GLN A 406 26.71 -16.22 15.44
CA GLN A 406 26.43 -16.05 16.86
C GLN A 406 27.12 -14.79 17.40
N LYS A 407 26.40 -14.06 18.27
CA LYS A 407 26.93 -12.92 18.99
C LYS A 407 27.87 -13.39 20.10
N ILE A 408 29.14 -13.06 20.02
CA ILE A 408 30.19 -13.43 21.00
C ILE A 408 30.61 -12.16 21.75
N VAL A 409 30.59 -12.22 23.08
CA VAL A 409 31.11 -11.17 23.96
C VAL A 409 32.50 -11.56 24.39
N ILE A 410 33.53 -10.79 24.00
CA ILE A 410 34.90 -10.94 24.51
C ILE A 410 35.04 -10.06 25.75
N ARG A 411 35.32 -10.69 26.88
CA ARG A 411 35.63 -10.04 28.17
C ARG A 411 37.13 -10.29 28.42
N ASN A 412 37.86 -9.28 28.78
CA ASN A 412 39.22 -9.45 29.27
C ASN A 412 39.19 -10.05 30.68
#